data_dacbb95cdf4c806d90b6e0f9e19f65f1
#
_entry.id   dacbb95cdf4c806d90b6e0f9e19f65f1
#
_cell.length_a   1.000
_cell.length_b   1.000
_cell.length_c   1.000
_cell.angle_alpha   90.00
_cell.angle_beta   90.00
_cell.angle_gamma   90.00
#
_symmetry.space_group_name_H-M   'P 1'
#
loop_
_entity.id
_entity.type
_entity.pdbx_description
1 polymer ?
#
loop_
_entity_poly.entity_id
_entity_poly.type
_entity_poly.pdbx_seq_one_letter_code
_entity_poly.pdbx_strand_id
1 'polypeptide(L)'
;MSYYEDYNTVSMYGREFSVTLEPDIDSTPMDADCYEAEDIDAWRENRWQYVTVVVTLLDDDGDDTEFQDYLSGVEFGYSPGFTGEYLPDGSIGWAYITGVHPVPDMVMEVISRQRKAAIDAAWESYAMS
;
A
#
# COMPACT_ATOMS: atom_id res chain seq x y z
N MET A 1 -17.77 3.18 10.42
CA MET A 1 -16.35 3.32 10.69
C MET A 1 -15.57 3.23 9.38
N SER A 2 -14.61 4.07 9.22
CA SER A 2 -13.76 4.08 8.03
C SER A 2 -12.44 3.38 8.34
N TYR A 3 -12.04 2.38 7.54
CA TYR A 3 -10.70 1.81 7.67
C TYR A 3 -9.62 2.71 7.11
N TYR A 4 -9.98 3.83 6.55
CA TYR A 4 -9.02 4.81 6.05
C TYR A 4 -8.39 5.62 7.18
N GLU A 5 -8.96 5.57 8.38
CA GLU A 5 -8.42 6.24 9.55
C GLU A 5 -7.37 5.40 10.27
N ASP A 6 -7.33 4.12 9.94
CA ASP A 6 -6.40 3.18 10.57
C ASP A 6 -5.12 3.09 9.77
N TYR A 7 -4.03 2.93 10.47
CA TYR A 7 -2.75 2.61 9.86
C TYR A 7 -2.12 1.42 10.59
N ASN A 8 -1.18 0.77 9.91
CA ASN A 8 -0.38 -0.30 10.49
C ASN A 8 1.09 0.05 10.41
N THR A 9 1.87 -0.60 11.26
CA THR A 9 3.32 -0.55 11.22
C THR A 9 3.81 -1.93 10.85
N VAL A 10 4.75 -2.02 9.92
CA VAL A 10 5.37 -3.27 9.53
C VAL A 10 6.87 -3.19 9.73
N SER A 11 7.47 -4.32 10.13
CA SER A 11 8.92 -4.45 10.29
C SER A 11 9.44 -5.38 9.21
N MET A 12 10.33 -4.88 8.37
CA MET A 12 10.95 -5.67 7.30
C MET A 12 12.39 -5.24 7.13
N TYR A 13 13.26 -6.20 6.92
CA TYR A 13 14.68 -5.95 6.65
C TYR A 13 15.34 -5.09 7.75
N GLY A 14 14.93 -5.31 9.00
CA GLY A 14 15.49 -4.58 10.14
C GLY A 14 15.05 -3.13 10.26
N ARG A 15 13.98 -2.74 9.56
CA ARG A 15 13.46 -1.37 9.54
C ARG A 15 11.97 -1.36 9.81
N GLU A 16 11.48 -0.22 10.27
CA GLU A 16 10.06 0.01 10.55
C GLU A 16 9.45 0.91 9.47
N PHE A 17 8.23 0.58 9.06
CA PHE A 17 7.47 1.34 8.07
C PHE A 17 6.06 1.55 8.57
N SER A 18 5.51 2.74 8.33
CA SER A 18 4.06 2.95 8.49
C SER A 18 3.37 2.64 7.17
N VAL A 19 2.18 2.08 7.26
CA VAL A 19 1.32 1.80 6.11
C VAL A 19 -0.02 2.45 6.38
N THR A 20 -0.42 3.40 5.54
CA THR A 20 -1.72 4.05 5.63
C THR A 20 -2.54 3.74 4.39
N LEU A 21 -3.85 3.69 4.56
CA LEU A 21 -4.81 3.56 3.48
C LEU A 21 -5.59 4.85 3.38
N GLU A 22 -5.61 5.43 2.18
CA GLU A 22 -6.38 6.63 1.89
C GLU A 22 -7.48 6.29 0.88
N PRO A 23 -8.68 6.89 0.98
CA PRO A 23 -9.71 6.63 -0.02
C PRO A 23 -9.25 7.07 -1.41
N ASP A 24 -9.42 6.19 -2.38
CA ASP A 24 -9.14 6.51 -3.79
C ASP A 24 -10.48 6.73 -4.50
N ILE A 25 -10.95 7.97 -4.49
CA ILE A 25 -12.25 8.34 -5.05
C ILE A 25 -12.24 8.46 -6.57
N ASP A 26 -11.05 8.46 -7.18
CA ASP A 26 -10.90 8.59 -8.63
C ASP A 26 -11.01 7.25 -9.36
N SER A 27 -10.88 6.14 -8.64
CA SER A 27 -10.99 4.80 -9.23
C SER A 27 -12.40 4.25 -9.09
N THR A 28 -12.86 3.58 -10.15
CA THR A 28 -14.19 2.95 -10.19
C THR A 28 -14.12 1.63 -10.96
N PRO A 29 -14.87 0.58 -10.50
CA PRO A 29 -14.89 -0.68 -11.23
C PRO A 29 -15.59 -0.61 -12.58
N MET A 30 -16.35 0.46 -12.84
CA MET A 30 -17.01 0.66 -14.14
C MET A 30 -16.03 0.95 -15.26
N ASP A 31 -14.82 1.42 -14.93
CA ASP A 31 -13.78 1.70 -15.92
C ASP A 31 -12.93 0.47 -16.27
N ALA A 32 -13.19 -0.66 -15.60
CA ALA A 32 -12.44 -1.90 -15.81
C ALA A 32 -13.36 -3.00 -16.31
N ASP A 33 -12.87 -3.81 -17.24
CA ASP A 33 -13.66 -4.90 -17.85
C ASP A 33 -13.58 -6.21 -17.06
N CYS A 34 -12.83 -6.24 -15.96
CA CYS A 34 -12.56 -7.47 -15.23
C CYS A 34 -13.56 -7.80 -14.12
N TYR A 35 -14.51 -6.91 -13.85
CA TYR A 35 -15.46 -7.10 -12.75
C TYR A 35 -16.81 -7.59 -13.25
N GLU A 36 -17.36 -8.58 -12.54
CA GLU A 36 -18.71 -9.05 -12.75
C GLU A 36 -19.71 -8.11 -12.05
N ALA A 37 -21.01 -8.23 -12.42
CA ALA A 37 -22.05 -7.38 -11.85
C ALA A 37 -22.11 -7.46 -10.32
N GLU A 38 -21.91 -8.64 -9.74
CA GLU A 38 -21.93 -8.84 -8.30
C GLU A 38 -20.76 -8.16 -7.57
N ASP A 39 -19.62 -8.00 -8.25
CA ASP A 39 -18.48 -7.26 -7.69
C ASP A 39 -18.76 -5.75 -7.68
N ILE A 40 -19.40 -5.24 -8.72
CA ILE A 40 -19.80 -3.85 -8.79
C ILE A 40 -20.87 -3.54 -7.74
N ASP A 41 -21.83 -4.46 -7.56
CA ASP A 41 -22.85 -4.33 -6.52
C ASP A 41 -22.23 -4.29 -5.12
N ALA A 42 -21.24 -5.15 -4.86
CA ALA A 42 -20.52 -5.16 -3.59
C ALA A 42 -19.80 -3.83 -3.36
N TRP A 43 -19.20 -3.26 -4.40
CA TRP A 43 -18.55 -1.96 -4.33
C TRP A 43 -19.55 -0.85 -4.01
N ARG A 44 -20.72 -0.86 -4.65
CA ARG A 44 -21.78 0.11 -4.37
C ARG A 44 -22.34 -0.02 -2.96
N GLU A 45 -22.30 -1.20 -2.39
CA GLU A 45 -22.72 -1.49 -1.02
C GLU A 45 -21.61 -1.23 0.01
N ASN A 46 -20.46 -0.70 -0.40
CA ASN A 46 -19.30 -0.42 0.44
C ASN A 46 -18.67 -1.66 1.09
N ARG A 47 -18.82 -2.82 0.46
CA ARG A 47 -18.15 -4.04 0.94
C ARG A 47 -16.67 -4.04 0.60
N TRP A 48 -16.30 -3.39 -0.48
CA TRP A 48 -14.91 -3.15 -0.83
C TRP A 48 -14.78 -1.78 -1.46
N GLN A 49 -13.57 -1.24 -1.41
CA GLN A 49 -13.28 0.09 -1.91
C GLN A 49 -11.90 0.10 -2.55
N TYR A 50 -11.69 1.06 -3.44
CA TYR A 50 -10.34 1.37 -3.86
C TYR A 50 -9.67 2.26 -2.84
N VAL A 51 -8.42 1.95 -2.56
CA VAL A 51 -7.59 2.75 -1.64
C VAL A 51 -6.27 3.07 -2.30
N THR A 52 -5.64 4.14 -1.82
CA THR A 52 -4.23 4.43 -2.06
C THR A 52 -3.47 3.92 -0.86
N VAL A 53 -2.52 3.03 -1.09
CA VAL A 53 -1.62 2.53 -0.05
C VAL A 53 -0.41 3.44 -0.02
N VAL A 54 -0.05 3.93 1.16
CA VAL A 54 1.14 4.77 1.37
C VAL A 54 2.05 4.06 2.35
N VAL A 55 3.28 3.77 1.92
CA VAL A 55 4.31 3.17 2.76
C VAL A 55 5.38 4.22 3.03
N THR A 56 5.67 4.47 4.30
CA THR A 56 6.65 5.46 4.74
C THR A 56 7.68 4.82 5.65
N LEU A 57 8.95 5.02 5.33
CA LEU A 57 10.04 4.60 6.23
C LEU A 57 10.01 5.46 7.50
N LEU A 58 10.05 4.80 8.65
CA LEU A 58 10.15 5.47 9.95
C LEU A 58 11.61 5.56 10.38
N ASP A 59 11.93 6.61 11.13
CA ASP A 59 13.24 6.74 11.74
C ASP A 59 13.31 5.98 13.08
N ASP A 60 14.44 6.08 13.78
CA ASP A 60 14.65 5.37 15.03
C ASP A 60 13.71 5.82 16.16
N ASP A 61 13.14 7.03 16.03
CA ASP A 61 12.17 7.56 16.99
C ASP A 61 10.72 7.21 16.63
N GLY A 62 10.52 6.53 15.51
CA GLY A 62 9.19 6.16 15.02
C GLY A 62 8.49 7.25 14.23
N ASP A 63 9.21 8.30 13.84
CA ASP A 63 8.67 9.41 13.06
C ASP A 63 8.84 9.14 11.56
N ASP A 64 7.94 9.75 10.77
CA ASP A 64 7.98 9.63 9.32
C ASP A 64 9.23 10.28 8.76
N THR A 65 9.87 9.58 7.81
CA THR A 65 10.94 10.17 7.00
C THR A 65 10.36 10.66 5.67
N GLU A 66 11.21 11.23 4.83
CA GLU A 66 10.85 11.67 3.49
C GLU A 66 10.70 10.51 2.49
N PHE A 67 11.06 9.30 2.87
CA PHE A 67 11.08 8.15 1.96
C PHE A 67 9.74 7.43 2.00
N GLN A 68 8.99 7.56 0.92
CA GLN A 68 7.63 7.04 0.78
C GLN A 68 7.42 6.43 -0.59
N ASP A 69 6.43 5.54 -0.68
CA ASP A 69 5.89 5.05 -1.94
C ASP A 69 4.38 5.01 -1.87
N TYR A 70 3.73 5.21 -3.00
CA TYR A 70 2.27 5.27 -3.14
C TYR A 70 1.82 4.29 -4.19
N LEU A 71 0.69 3.65 -3.95
CA LEU A 71 0.03 2.85 -4.98
C LEU A 71 -1.48 3.07 -4.87
N SER A 72 -2.06 3.67 -5.90
CA SER A 72 -3.50 3.90 -6.00
C SER A 72 -4.20 2.74 -6.72
N GLY A 73 -5.52 2.69 -6.63
CA GLY A 73 -6.31 1.67 -7.30
C GLY A 73 -6.19 0.30 -6.66
N VAL A 74 -5.85 0.24 -5.40
CA VAL A 74 -5.72 -1.02 -4.65
C VAL A 74 -7.08 -1.40 -4.09
N GLU A 75 -7.51 -2.61 -4.36
CA GLU A 75 -8.77 -3.16 -3.83
C GLU A 75 -8.60 -3.53 -2.36
N PHE A 76 -9.56 -3.15 -1.53
CA PHE A 76 -9.57 -3.46 -0.11
C PHE A 76 -10.99 -3.75 0.35
N GLY A 77 -11.19 -4.90 0.95
CA GLY A 77 -12.50 -5.34 1.44
C GLY A 77 -12.87 -6.72 0.90
N TYR A 78 -14.17 -6.95 0.73
CA TYR A 78 -14.70 -8.24 0.30
C TYR A 78 -15.51 -8.12 -0.98
N SER A 79 -15.24 -9.02 -1.92
CA SER A 79 -16.10 -9.21 -3.08
C SER A 79 -16.11 -10.69 -3.49
N PRO A 80 -17.25 -11.21 -3.97
CA PRO A 80 -17.32 -12.58 -4.47
C PRO A 80 -16.28 -12.90 -5.54
N GLY A 81 -15.97 -11.93 -6.42
CA GLY A 81 -14.98 -12.09 -7.47
C GLY A 81 -13.54 -12.20 -6.97
N PHE A 82 -13.28 -11.86 -5.70
CA PHE A 82 -11.95 -12.00 -5.11
C PHE A 82 -11.69 -13.42 -4.59
N THR A 83 -12.73 -14.25 -4.51
CA THR A 83 -12.60 -15.62 -4.02
C THR A 83 -11.66 -16.42 -4.93
N GLY A 84 -10.66 -17.04 -4.32
CA GLY A 84 -9.71 -17.91 -5.03
C GLY A 84 -8.62 -17.16 -5.79
N GLU A 85 -8.82 -15.89 -6.09
CA GLU A 85 -7.79 -15.08 -6.75
C GLU A 85 -6.80 -14.50 -5.72
N TYR A 86 -7.31 -14.01 -4.61
CA TYR A 86 -6.50 -13.42 -3.54
C TYR A 86 -6.53 -14.31 -2.31
N LEU A 87 -7.70 -14.37 -1.65
CA LEU A 87 -7.90 -15.21 -0.49
C LEU A 87 -9.14 -16.11 -0.70
N PRO A 88 -9.16 -17.30 -0.07
CA PRO A 88 -10.26 -18.24 -0.27
C PRO A 88 -11.63 -17.70 0.10
N ASP A 89 -11.71 -16.72 1.02
CA ASP A 89 -12.97 -16.14 1.48
C ASP A 89 -13.39 -14.89 0.70
N GLY A 90 -12.62 -14.50 -0.32
CA GLY A 90 -12.94 -13.33 -1.12
C GLY A 90 -12.61 -12.00 -0.48
N SER A 91 -11.76 -11.98 0.57
CA SER A 91 -11.39 -10.75 1.26
C SER A 91 -9.97 -10.30 0.93
N ILE A 92 -9.79 -8.98 0.89
CA ILE A 92 -8.46 -8.36 0.84
C ILE A 92 -8.39 -7.42 2.04
N GLY A 93 -7.77 -7.89 3.11
CA GLY A 93 -7.62 -7.13 4.35
C GLY A 93 -6.18 -6.73 4.62
N TRP A 94 -5.94 -6.22 5.83
CA TRP A 94 -4.60 -5.79 6.25
C TRP A 94 -3.55 -6.88 6.13
N ALA A 95 -3.88 -8.12 6.52
CA ALA A 95 -2.93 -9.22 6.47
C ALA A 95 -2.45 -9.50 5.05
N TYR A 96 -3.35 -9.43 4.07
CA TYR A 96 -2.99 -9.59 2.67
C TYR A 96 -2.14 -8.42 2.17
N ILE A 97 -2.60 -7.18 2.43
CA ILE A 97 -1.93 -5.97 1.95
C ILE A 97 -0.51 -5.86 2.49
N THR A 98 -0.30 -6.16 3.76
CA THR A 98 1.01 -6.03 4.40
C THR A 98 1.90 -7.24 4.22
N GLY A 99 1.34 -8.43 4.02
CA GLY A 99 2.08 -9.67 3.95
C GLY A 99 2.32 -10.21 2.54
N VAL A 100 1.42 -9.90 1.61
CA VAL A 100 1.46 -10.47 0.26
C VAL A 100 1.67 -9.40 -0.80
N HIS A 101 0.73 -8.44 -0.90
CA HIS A 101 0.76 -7.41 -1.94
C HIS A 101 -0.18 -6.26 -1.55
N PRO A 102 0.20 -4.98 -1.74
CA PRO A 102 1.40 -4.49 -2.41
C PRO A 102 2.55 -4.09 -1.49
N VAL A 103 2.37 -4.14 -0.17
CA VAL A 103 3.34 -3.55 0.78
C VAL A 103 4.75 -4.15 0.67
N PRO A 104 4.94 -5.49 0.54
CA PRO A 104 6.29 -6.01 0.43
C PRO A 104 7.10 -5.40 -0.73
N ASP A 105 6.47 -5.23 -1.89
CA ASP A 105 7.13 -4.62 -3.04
C ASP A 105 7.38 -3.12 -2.82
N MET A 106 6.44 -2.42 -2.19
CA MET A 106 6.56 -1.00 -1.88
C MET A 106 7.68 -0.74 -0.89
N VAL A 107 7.84 -1.61 0.11
CA VAL A 107 8.94 -1.54 1.07
C VAL A 107 10.28 -1.63 0.35
N MET A 108 10.42 -2.55 -0.59
CA MET A 108 11.65 -2.67 -1.39
C MET A 108 11.94 -1.40 -2.16
N GLU A 109 10.91 -0.78 -2.73
CA GLU A 109 11.05 0.48 -3.46
C GLU A 109 11.51 1.62 -2.54
N VAL A 110 10.94 1.72 -1.34
CA VAL A 110 11.32 2.74 -0.35
C VAL A 110 12.78 2.56 0.06
N ILE A 111 13.21 1.32 0.33
CA ILE A 111 14.60 1.00 0.67
C ILE A 111 15.53 1.40 -0.48
N SER A 112 15.14 1.10 -1.70
CA SER A 112 15.92 1.44 -2.89
C SER A 112 16.12 2.95 -3.01
N ARG A 113 15.07 3.74 -2.80
CA ARG A 113 15.13 5.21 -2.81
C ARG A 113 16.03 5.74 -1.71
N GLN A 114 15.95 5.19 -0.53
CA GLN A 114 16.81 5.60 0.58
C GLN A 114 18.28 5.30 0.29
N ARG A 115 18.57 4.11 -0.24
CA ARG A 115 19.93 3.74 -0.60
C ARG A 115 20.50 4.64 -1.68
N LYS A 116 19.69 4.96 -2.68
CA LYS A 116 20.09 5.88 -3.74
C LYS A 116 20.43 7.26 -3.18
N ALA A 117 19.59 7.78 -2.30
CA ALA A 117 19.82 9.08 -1.66
C ALA A 117 21.12 9.08 -0.84
N ALA A 118 21.39 8.00 -0.12
CA ALA A 118 22.62 7.86 0.67
C ALA A 118 23.87 7.81 -0.22
N ILE A 119 23.78 7.11 -1.34
CA ILE A 119 24.89 7.04 -2.33
C ILE A 119 25.12 8.41 -2.96
N ASP A 120 24.06 9.11 -3.37
CA ASP A 120 24.17 10.43 -3.96
C ASP A 120 24.78 11.43 -2.97
N ALA A 121 24.37 11.38 -1.70
CA ALA A 121 24.93 12.23 -0.65
C ALA A 121 26.42 11.95 -0.43
N ALA A 122 26.83 10.68 -0.45
CA ALA A 122 28.23 10.30 -0.31
C ALA A 122 29.08 10.83 -1.47
N TRP A 123 28.56 10.75 -2.70
CA TRP A 123 29.24 11.29 -3.87
C TRP A 123 29.40 12.81 -3.81
N GLU A 124 28.34 13.52 -3.39
CA GLU A 124 28.40 14.97 -3.21
C GLU A 124 29.46 15.36 -2.18
N SER A 125 29.48 14.65 -1.06
CA SER A 125 30.48 14.89 -0.01
C SER A 125 31.90 14.64 -0.51
N TYR A 126 32.11 13.58 -1.28
CA TYR A 126 33.40 13.26 -1.89
C TYR A 126 33.82 14.33 -2.89
N ALA A 127 32.91 14.78 -3.73
CA ALA A 127 33.23 15.79 -4.75
C ALA A 127 33.55 17.17 -4.17
N MET A 128 33.08 17.47 -2.97
CA MET A 128 33.31 18.75 -2.28
C MET A 128 34.54 18.75 -1.38
N SER A 129 35.18 17.61 -1.19
CA SER A 129 36.35 17.52 -0.31
C SER A 129 37.69 17.67 -1.02
#